data_9497116cbf74e1f3fab18f144fb2ec6a
#
_entry.id   9497116cbf74e1f3fab18f144fb2ec6a
#
_cell.length_a   1.000
_cell.length_b   1.000
_cell.length_c   1.000
_cell.angle_alpha   90.00
_cell.angle_beta   90.00
_cell.angle_gamma   90.00
#
_symmetry.space_group_name_H-M   'P 1'
#
loop_
_entity.id
_entity.type
_entity.pdbx_description
1 polymer ?
#
loop_
_entity_poly.entity_id
_entity_poly.type
_entity_poly.pdbx_seq_one_letter_code
_entity_poly.pdbx_strand_id
1 'polypeptide(L)'
;GLGDVYKRQDMDRDLQKKFSDEIKEISGGGVNMIYDLVGGDYAEPALRAIARHGKYLVIGFTAGIPKMPLNLTLLKECQIVGVFWGQFAGLDREENAQNFKELFDLHAKGVIKPFVTESYALEDSAKAIKTLEERKVLGKVVVSME
;
A
#
# COMPACT_ATOMS: atom_id res chain seq x y z
N GLY A 1 -5.94 -9.76 -3.53
CA GLY A 1 -5.99 -8.31 -3.63
C GLY A 1 -5.65 -7.83 -5.03
N LEU A 2 -6.15 -6.69 -5.43
CA LEU A 2 -5.92 -6.07 -6.74
C LEU A 2 -4.43 -5.78 -7.03
N GLY A 3 -3.56 -5.75 -6.02
CA GLY A 3 -2.13 -5.47 -6.18
C GLY A 3 -1.31 -6.56 -6.87
N ASP A 4 -1.81 -7.79 -6.95
CA ASP A 4 -1.06 -8.92 -7.54
C ASP A 4 -1.27 -9.07 -9.05
N VAL A 5 -2.25 -8.40 -9.62
CA VAL A 5 -2.60 -8.53 -11.03
C VAL A 5 -1.71 -7.63 -11.91
N TYR A 6 -1.27 -6.51 -11.36
CA TYR A 6 -0.39 -5.59 -12.08
C TYR A 6 1.07 -5.87 -11.73
N LYS A 7 1.67 -6.85 -12.42
CA LYS A 7 3.14 -6.97 -12.46
C LYS A 7 3.71 -5.61 -12.85
N ARG A 8 4.86 -5.23 -12.27
CA ARG A 8 5.67 -4.06 -12.67
C ARG A 8 5.92 -4.10 -14.18
N GLN A 9 4.95 -3.67 -14.96
CA GLN A 9 5.08 -3.35 -16.36
C GLN A 9 5.11 -1.83 -16.42
N ASP A 10 5.95 -1.29 -17.29
CA ASP A 10 5.82 0.10 -17.69
C ASP A 10 4.37 0.31 -18.10
N MET A 11 3.65 1.11 -17.30
CA MET A 11 2.24 1.36 -17.56
C MET A 11 2.13 2.36 -18.70
N ASP A 12 1.80 1.89 -19.87
CA ASP A 12 1.41 2.77 -20.96
C ASP A 12 0.11 3.53 -20.62
N ARG A 13 -0.23 4.51 -21.45
CA ARG A 13 -1.40 5.38 -21.21
C ARG A 13 -2.72 4.62 -21.19
N ASP A 14 -2.83 3.55 -21.98
CA ASP A 14 -4.06 2.76 -22.06
C ASP A 14 -4.25 1.92 -20.80
N LEU A 15 -3.17 1.33 -20.29
CA LEU A 15 -3.18 0.62 -19.01
C LEU A 15 -3.46 1.57 -17.83
N GLN A 16 -2.87 2.77 -17.81
CA GLN A 16 -3.15 3.78 -16.80
C GLN A 16 -4.63 4.19 -16.79
N LYS A 17 -5.19 4.41 -17.98
CA LYS A 17 -6.62 4.73 -18.13
C LYS A 17 -7.49 3.58 -17.62
N LYS A 18 -7.22 2.36 -18.08
CA LYS A 18 -7.94 1.15 -17.67
C LYS A 18 -7.91 0.98 -16.14
N PHE A 19 -6.73 1.12 -15.52
CA PHE A 19 -6.58 1.04 -14.06
C PHE A 19 -7.43 2.08 -13.33
N SER A 20 -7.40 3.35 -13.78
CA SER A 20 -8.23 4.40 -13.20
C SER A 20 -9.74 4.13 -13.36
N ASP A 21 -10.14 3.63 -14.52
CA ASP A 21 -11.55 3.37 -14.81
C ASP A 21 -12.07 2.17 -14.02
N GLU A 22 -11.28 1.10 -13.85
CA GLU A 22 -11.62 -0.04 -12.99
C GLU A 22 -11.81 0.37 -11.53
N ILE A 23 -10.91 1.24 -10.98
CA ILE A 23 -11.08 1.75 -9.62
C ILE A 23 -12.39 2.52 -9.48
N LYS A 24 -12.73 3.38 -10.44
CA LYS A 24 -13.98 4.15 -10.42
C LYS A 24 -15.22 3.26 -10.53
N GLU A 25 -15.16 2.23 -11.37
CA GLU A 25 -16.24 1.27 -11.52
C GLU A 25 -16.52 0.53 -10.20
N ILE A 26 -15.47 -0.03 -9.59
CA ILE A 26 -15.58 -0.77 -8.31
C ILE A 26 -16.05 0.14 -7.16
N SER A 27 -15.64 1.42 -7.18
CA SER A 27 -15.94 2.37 -6.10
C SER A 27 -17.21 3.19 -6.32
N GLY A 28 -17.90 3.01 -7.44
CA GLY A 28 -19.09 3.78 -7.76
C GLY A 28 -18.82 5.24 -8.13
N GLY A 29 -17.66 5.53 -8.75
CA GLY A 29 -17.33 6.85 -9.29
C GLY A 29 -16.03 7.48 -8.78
N GLY A 30 -15.44 6.92 -7.74
CA GLY A 30 -14.14 7.34 -7.21
C GLY A 30 -13.96 7.00 -5.73
N VAL A 31 -12.71 6.93 -5.28
CA VAL A 31 -12.35 6.54 -3.92
C VAL A 31 -12.09 7.74 -3.02
N ASN A 32 -12.55 7.69 -1.79
CA ASN A 32 -12.33 8.77 -0.81
C ASN A 32 -10.91 8.79 -0.25
N MET A 33 -10.21 7.66 -0.30
CA MET A 33 -8.85 7.54 0.22
C MET A 33 -8.04 6.59 -0.65
N ILE A 34 -6.82 6.99 -0.98
CA ILE A 34 -5.80 6.18 -1.62
C ILE A 34 -4.65 6.03 -0.64
N TYR A 35 -4.24 4.79 -0.37
CA TYR A 35 -3.10 4.43 0.47
C TYR A 35 -2.00 3.90 -0.46
N ASP A 36 -1.06 4.77 -0.85
CA ASP A 36 -0.06 4.46 -1.86
C ASP A 36 1.30 4.10 -1.26
N LEU A 37 1.65 2.82 -1.35
CA LEU A 37 2.95 2.25 -1.03
C LEU A 37 3.85 2.09 -2.25
N VAL A 38 3.27 2.25 -3.45
CA VAL A 38 3.86 1.80 -4.72
C VAL A 38 4.52 2.95 -5.45
N GLY A 39 3.81 4.05 -5.64
CA GLY A 39 4.30 5.19 -6.43
C GLY A 39 4.46 4.85 -7.92
N GLY A 40 5.52 5.39 -8.55
CA GLY A 40 5.82 5.17 -9.97
C GLY A 40 4.64 5.52 -10.88
N ASP A 41 4.47 4.73 -11.95
CA ASP A 41 3.43 4.95 -12.96
C ASP A 41 2.00 4.66 -12.47
N TYR A 42 1.84 4.08 -11.28
CA TYR A 42 0.52 3.83 -10.67
C TYR A 42 -0.07 5.07 -10.00
N ALA A 43 0.74 6.03 -9.60
CA ALA A 43 0.32 7.16 -8.78
C ALA A 43 -0.63 8.11 -9.53
N GLU A 44 -0.32 8.48 -10.79
CA GLU A 44 -1.18 9.36 -11.57
C GLU A 44 -2.56 8.74 -11.85
N PRO A 45 -2.68 7.50 -12.36
CA PRO A 45 -3.99 6.90 -12.61
C PRO A 45 -4.78 6.68 -11.32
N ALA A 46 -4.13 6.38 -10.19
CA ALA A 46 -4.78 6.32 -8.89
C ALA A 46 -5.34 7.69 -8.49
N LEU A 47 -4.55 8.77 -8.63
CA LEU A 47 -5.04 10.12 -8.37
C LEU A 47 -6.21 10.52 -9.30
N ARG A 48 -6.22 10.03 -10.55
CA ARG A 48 -7.36 10.24 -11.47
C ARG A 48 -8.64 9.56 -11.01
N ALA A 49 -8.51 8.50 -10.22
CA ALA A 49 -9.64 7.76 -9.65
C ALA A 49 -10.11 8.28 -8.28
N ILE A 50 -9.46 9.30 -7.72
CA ILE A 50 -9.87 9.87 -6.44
C ILE A 50 -11.21 10.62 -6.57
N ALA A 51 -12.06 10.54 -5.55
CA ALA A 51 -13.29 11.30 -5.46
C ALA A 51 -13.00 12.77 -5.08
N ARG A 52 -13.97 13.64 -5.27
CA ARG A 52 -13.90 15.01 -4.77
C ARG A 52 -13.68 15.03 -3.26
N HIS A 53 -12.78 15.88 -2.77
CA HIS A 53 -12.35 15.97 -1.37
C HIS A 53 -11.65 14.73 -0.82
N GLY A 54 -11.28 13.78 -1.69
CA GLY A 54 -10.52 12.59 -1.30
C GLY A 54 -9.10 12.92 -0.83
N LYS A 55 -8.47 11.96 -0.15
CA LYS A 55 -7.09 12.04 0.33
C LYS A 55 -6.22 11.00 -0.34
N TYR A 56 -5.13 11.44 -0.93
CA TYR A 56 -4.08 10.59 -1.45
C TYR A 56 -2.93 10.52 -0.45
N LEU A 57 -2.77 9.39 0.23
CA LEU A 57 -1.74 9.17 1.25
C LEU A 57 -0.47 8.61 0.60
N VAL A 58 0.60 9.38 0.65
CA VAL A 58 1.92 8.99 0.14
C VAL A 58 2.67 8.26 1.25
N ILE A 59 2.83 6.94 1.12
CA ILE A 59 3.44 6.07 2.13
C ILE A 59 4.82 5.59 1.69
N GLY A 60 5.02 5.32 0.40
CA GLY A 60 6.27 4.80 -0.12
C GLY A 60 6.35 4.80 -1.65
N PHE A 61 7.49 4.32 -2.17
CA PHE A 61 7.85 4.42 -3.59
C PHE A 61 8.51 3.15 -4.11
N THR A 62 7.93 1.98 -3.85
CA THR A 62 8.55 0.71 -4.27
C THR A 62 8.68 0.55 -5.79
N ALA A 63 7.87 1.28 -6.57
CA ALA A 63 7.97 1.37 -8.03
C ALA A 63 8.65 2.67 -8.52
N GLY A 64 9.22 3.47 -7.61
CA GLY A 64 9.89 4.73 -7.92
C GLY A 64 9.07 5.97 -7.54
N ILE A 65 9.75 7.12 -7.51
CA ILE A 65 9.12 8.40 -7.17
C ILE A 65 8.26 8.88 -8.35
N PRO A 66 6.95 9.08 -8.14
CA PRO A 66 6.04 9.47 -9.22
C PRO A 66 6.17 10.95 -9.61
N LYS A 67 5.83 11.25 -10.84
CA LYS A 67 5.58 12.63 -11.29
C LYS A 67 4.08 12.87 -11.23
N MET A 68 3.63 13.68 -10.27
CA MET A 68 2.21 13.94 -10.05
C MET A 68 1.75 15.21 -10.78
N PRO A 69 0.71 15.13 -11.63
CA PRO A 69 0.12 16.31 -12.26
C PRO A 69 -0.73 17.09 -11.24
N LEU A 70 -0.17 18.13 -10.65
CA LEU A 70 -0.80 18.90 -9.57
C LEU A 70 -2.14 19.56 -9.97
N ASN A 71 -2.38 19.79 -11.25
CA ASN A 71 -3.67 20.27 -11.73
C ASN A 71 -4.84 19.33 -11.36
N LEU A 72 -4.57 18.03 -11.15
CA LEU A 72 -5.61 17.09 -10.72
C LEU A 72 -6.08 17.39 -9.29
N THR A 73 -5.22 17.90 -8.42
CA THR A 73 -5.63 18.28 -7.06
C THR A 73 -6.62 19.45 -7.08
N LEU A 74 -6.39 20.42 -7.97
CA LEU A 74 -7.32 21.54 -8.19
C LEU A 74 -8.66 21.05 -8.76
N LEU A 75 -8.62 20.25 -9.83
CA LEU A 75 -9.83 19.78 -10.54
C LEU A 75 -10.72 18.88 -9.68
N LYS A 76 -10.11 18.16 -8.74
CA LYS A 76 -10.82 17.22 -7.85
C LYS A 76 -11.00 17.77 -6.44
N GLU A 77 -10.47 18.95 -6.15
CA GLU A 77 -10.47 19.51 -4.80
C GLU A 77 -9.99 18.51 -3.75
N CYS A 78 -8.97 17.71 -4.10
CA CYS A 78 -8.43 16.64 -3.25
C CYS A 78 -7.11 17.05 -2.59
N GLN A 79 -6.64 16.23 -1.65
CA GLN A 79 -5.41 16.44 -0.91
C GLN A 79 -4.39 15.35 -1.21
N ILE A 80 -3.11 15.73 -1.31
CA ILE A 80 -1.98 14.80 -1.29
C ILE A 80 -1.27 14.99 0.04
N VAL A 81 -1.19 13.92 0.84
CA VAL A 81 -0.70 13.95 2.22
C VAL A 81 0.45 12.95 2.37
N GLY A 82 1.61 13.45 2.80
CA GLY A 82 2.74 12.59 3.17
C GLY A 82 2.49 11.88 4.50
N VAL A 83 2.82 10.59 4.56
CA VAL A 83 2.74 9.77 5.77
C VAL A 83 4.07 9.09 5.98
N PHE A 84 4.86 9.60 6.90
CA PHE A 84 6.20 9.06 7.20
C PHE A 84 6.23 8.46 8.59
N TRP A 85 5.75 7.21 8.71
CA TRP A 85 5.69 6.49 9.98
C TRP A 85 7.05 6.38 10.68
N GLY A 86 8.15 6.19 9.93
CA GLY A 86 9.48 6.09 10.51
C GLY A 86 9.89 7.35 11.30
N GLN A 87 9.57 8.54 10.78
CA GLN A 87 9.82 9.80 11.48
C GLN A 87 8.88 9.95 12.69
N PHE A 88 7.58 9.69 12.51
CA PHE A 88 6.61 9.68 13.60
C PHE A 88 7.05 8.77 14.74
N ALA A 89 7.42 7.52 14.47
CA ALA A 89 7.87 6.57 15.48
C ALA A 89 9.12 7.04 16.27
N GLY A 90 9.96 7.87 15.64
CA GLY A 90 11.15 8.45 16.28
C GLY A 90 10.85 9.67 17.14
N LEU A 91 9.95 10.54 16.69
CA LEU A 91 9.61 11.82 17.34
C LEU A 91 8.49 11.66 18.38
N ASP A 92 7.46 10.89 18.06
CA ASP A 92 6.24 10.75 18.87
C ASP A 92 6.21 9.36 19.55
N ARG A 93 7.26 9.06 20.31
CA ARG A 93 7.52 7.71 20.89
C ARG A 93 6.40 7.20 21.77
N GLU A 94 5.81 8.06 22.59
CA GLU A 94 4.73 7.67 23.51
C GLU A 94 3.46 7.29 22.72
N GLU A 95 3.08 8.10 21.73
CA GLU A 95 1.94 7.82 20.88
C GLU A 95 2.18 6.55 20.04
N ASN A 96 3.40 6.38 19.52
CA ASN A 96 3.76 5.17 18.80
C ASN A 96 3.68 3.91 19.69
N ALA A 97 4.12 3.99 20.95
CA ALA A 97 3.99 2.89 21.92
C ALA A 97 2.52 2.57 22.21
N GLN A 98 1.67 3.60 22.36
CA GLN A 98 0.23 3.41 22.54
C GLN A 98 -0.41 2.76 21.32
N ASN A 99 -0.04 3.17 20.10
CA ASN A 99 -0.52 2.57 18.85
C ASN A 99 -0.17 1.07 18.79
N PHE A 100 1.06 0.69 19.17
CA PHE A 100 1.43 -0.72 19.23
C PHE A 100 0.59 -1.49 20.25
N LYS A 101 0.37 -0.94 21.42
CA LYS A 101 -0.49 -1.56 22.44
C LYS A 101 -1.90 -1.81 21.91
N GLU A 102 -2.49 -0.82 21.27
CA GLU A 102 -3.82 -0.95 20.65
C GLU A 102 -3.86 -2.02 19.56
N LEU A 103 -2.84 -2.08 18.70
CA LEU A 103 -2.73 -3.11 17.65
C LEU A 103 -2.63 -4.51 18.25
N PHE A 104 -1.83 -4.71 19.30
CA PHE A 104 -1.74 -6.00 19.99
C PHE A 104 -3.04 -6.37 20.70
N ASP A 105 -3.72 -5.41 21.32
CA ASP A 105 -5.03 -5.63 21.94
C ASP A 105 -6.08 -6.04 20.89
N LEU A 106 -6.09 -5.41 19.73
CA LEU A 106 -6.96 -5.78 18.61
C LEU A 106 -6.64 -7.16 18.05
N HIS A 107 -5.36 -7.51 17.99
CA HIS A 107 -4.93 -8.84 17.57
C HIS A 107 -5.37 -9.90 18.59
N ALA A 108 -5.15 -9.67 19.88
CA ALA A 108 -5.57 -10.58 20.96
C ALA A 108 -7.08 -10.81 20.97
N LYS A 109 -7.87 -9.79 20.65
CA LYS A 109 -9.34 -9.88 20.49
C LYS A 109 -9.77 -10.54 19.17
N GLY A 110 -8.83 -10.91 18.29
CA GLY A 110 -9.10 -11.50 16.99
C GLY A 110 -9.72 -10.55 15.96
N VAL A 111 -9.70 -9.24 16.22
CA VAL A 111 -10.17 -8.21 15.26
C VAL A 111 -9.16 -8.06 14.12
N ILE A 112 -7.87 -8.02 14.43
CA ILE A 112 -6.78 -8.03 13.46
C ILE A 112 -6.20 -9.44 13.40
N LYS A 113 -6.17 -10.01 12.20
CA LYS A 113 -5.62 -11.33 11.93
C LYS A 113 -4.63 -11.22 10.76
N PRO A 114 -3.32 -11.08 11.02
CA PRO A 114 -2.33 -11.09 9.97
C PRO A 114 -2.43 -12.38 9.14
N PHE A 115 -2.50 -12.25 7.84
CA PHE A 115 -2.59 -13.40 6.93
C PHE A 115 -1.19 -13.97 6.71
N VAL A 116 -0.79 -14.92 7.55
CA VAL A 116 0.46 -15.68 7.40
C VAL A 116 0.16 -16.88 6.50
N THR A 117 0.81 -16.95 5.35
CA THR A 117 0.61 -18.02 4.36
C THR A 117 1.68 -19.08 4.41
N GLU A 118 2.88 -18.73 4.84
CA GLU A 118 4.03 -19.63 4.87
C GLU A 118 4.87 -19.42 6.12
N SER A 119 5.34 -20.52 6.69
CA SER A 119 6.27 -20.53 7.81
C SER A 119 7.46 -21.42 7.48
N TYR A 120 8.67 -20.95 7.72
CA TYR A 120 9.93 -21.63 7.47
C TYR A 120 10.71 -21.76 8.77
N ALA A 121 11.52 -22.83 8.89
CA ALA A 121 12.53 -22.90 9.93
C ALA A 121 13.69 -21.93 9.63
N LEU A 122 14.50 -21.61 10.64
CA LEU A 122 15.62 -20.69 10.48
C LEU A 122 16.60 -21.13 9.39
N GLU A 123 16.86 -22.44 9.28
CA GLU A 123 17.74 -23.03 8.28
C GLU A 123 17.24 -22.82 6.85
N ASP A 124 15.93 -22.63 6.68
CA ASP A 124 15.25 -22.42 5.40
C ASP A 124 15.01 -20.95 5.06
N SER A 125 15.62 -20.02 5.80
CA SER A 125 15.46 -18.56 5.58
C SER A 125 15.74 -18.14 4.15
N ALA A 126 16.72 -18.75 3.49
CA ALA A 126 17.04 -18.48 2.09
C ALA A 126 15.89 -18.85 1.14
N LYS A 127 15.16 -19.94 1.45
CA LYS A 127 13.97 -20.33 0.68
C LYS A 127 12.84 -19.33 0.89
N ALA A 128 12.63 -18.87 2.13
CA ALA A 128 11.64 -17.85 2.46
C ALA A 128 11.88 -16.55 1.66
N ILE A 129 13.13 -16.07 1.59
CA ILE A 129 13.51 -14.90 0.80
C ILE A 129 13.24 -15.15 -0.69
N LYS A 130 13.65 -16.31 -1.21
CA LYS A 130 13.44 -16.66 -2.62
C LYS A 130 11.97 -16.69 -3.00
N THR A 131 11.09 -17.18 -2.13
CA THR A 131 9.64 -17.18 -2.37
C THR A 131 9.09 -15.77 -2.51
N LEU A 132 9.60 -14.81 -1.71
CA LEU A 132 9.26 -13.39 -1.83
C LEU A 132 9.77 -12.79 -3.15
N GLU A 133 11.02 -13.08 -3.54
CA GLU A 133 11.61 -12.63 -4.82
C GLU A 133 10.82 -13.15 -6.02
N GLU A 134 10.39 -14.41 -5.99
CA GLU A 134 9.58 -15.05 -7.02
C GLU A 134 8.12 -14.57 -7.03
N ARG A 135 7.71 -13.71 -6.07
CA ARG A 135 6.34 -13.15 -5.93
C ARG A 135 5.25 -14.22 -5.86
N LYS A 136 5.55 -15.34 -5.22
CA LYS A 136 4.60 -16.45 -5.01
C LYS A 136 3.78 -16.30 -3.74
N VAL A 137 4.15 -15.35 -2.88
CA VAL A 137 3.53 -15.15 -1.57
C VAL A 137 2.26 -14.33 -1.69
N LEU A 138 1.17 -14.82 -1.13
CA LEU A 138 -0.12 -14.13 -1.05
C LEU A 138 -0.32 -13.34 0.26
N GLY A 139 0.41 -13.68 1.30
CA GLY A 139 0.30 -13.06 2.63
C GLY A 139 1.67 -12.73 3.22
N LYS A 140 1.84 -13.03 4.51
CA LYS A 140 3.11 -12.89 5.19
C LYS A 140 3.87 -14.20 5.22
N VAL A 141 5.17 -14.13 5.00
CA VAL A 141 6.11 -15.23 5.23
C VAL A 141 6.78 -14.97 6.57
N VAL A 142 6.83 -15.97 7.42
CA VAL A 142 7.54 -15.92 8.71
C VAL A 142 8.65 -16.95 8.76
N VAL A 143 9.69 -16.63 9.51
CA VAL A 143 10.76 -17.57 9.85
C VAL A 143 10.70 -17.78 11.36
N SER A 144 10.50 -19.03 11.79
CA SER A 144 10.53 -19.41 13.20
C SER A 144 11.98 -19.62 13.64
N MET A 145 12.28 -19.19 14.86
CA MET A 145 13.59 -19.40 15.50
C MET A 145 13.54 -20.47 16.59
N GLU A 146 12.49 -21.28 16.57
CA GLU A 146 12.35 -22.45 17.45
C GLU A 146 12.96 -23.68 16.78
#